data_aaa6383ff070f8ea8ac6bf24b22ec08d
#
_entry.id   aaa6383ff070f8ea8ac6bf24b22ec08d
#
_cell.length_a   1.000
_cell.length_b   1.000
_cell.length_c   1.000
_cell.angle_alpha   90.00
_cell.angle_beta   90.00
_cell.angle_gamma   90.00
#
_symmetry.space_group_name_H-M   'P 1'
#
loop_
_entity.id
_entity.type
_entity.pdbx_description
1 polymer ?
#
loop_
_entity_poly.entity_id
_entity_poly.type
_entity_poly.pdbx_seq_one_letter_code
_entity_poly.pdbx_strand_id
1 'polypeptide(L)'
;MGAGSSGSAIAYRLAQENNMKVLLIEYGGYNKSVLIDMPAALSYPMNMKKYNWWFNTEPEQNLFGRSLICPRGKGLGGSSSINGMIYVRGHPQDFDNWSAQGASSWSFSDVLPYFKKMEACENKSSPWRGENGPIRIKTAEQKNMLHQVFSEAAVQSGYSLTEDYNGYKQEGIGAADMTVHEGTRWSTAKGYLKNIAKQENICIITSCLVDKLLFSKNKCNGLIFKRKSEFFSAKCKNGVILAAGSIGNPCILQRSGIGTPKHIAGLGIKPFKNLEGVGNNLQDHLELYFQVKCKRPISLFKNNNLLSKARIFLEWYFFRKGLGTSNQFETLGFIKTDRNQKYPNLQYHFLPLAINYDGSSPHQGHGFQFHEGTKRTKSRGTVAIKNEYPASHPLI
;
A
#
# COMPACT_ATOMS: atom_id res chain seq x y z
N MET A 1 10.76 8.54 10.82
CA MET A 1 11.19 8.80 9.42
C MET A 1 10.40 7.93 8.45
N GLY A 2 10.11 8.47 7.23
CA GLY A 2 9.15 7.93 6.27
C GLY A 2 7.75 8.50 6.50
N ALA A 3 7.22 9.26 5.54
CA ALA A 3 5.87 9.84 5.57
C ALA A 3 4.86 9.02 4.74
N GLY A 4 5.07 7.70 4.69
CA GLY A 4 4.16 6.74 4.11
C GLY A 4 2.96 6.45 5.01
N SER A 5 2.25 5.34 4.75
CA SER A 5 1.02 5.00 5.47
C SER A 5 1.20 4.95 6.98
N SER A 6 2.19 4.19 7.47
CA SER A 6 2.45 4.07 8.91
C SER A 6 2.98 5.36 9.52
N GLY A 7 3.98 5.99 8.86
CA GLY A 7 4.61 7.20 9.41
C GLY A 7 3.66 8.38 9.49
N SER A 8 2.72 8.52 8.55
CA SER A 8 1.68 9.54 8.58
C SER A 8 0.74 9.34 9.76
N ALA A 9 0.31 8.10 10.02
CA ALA A 9 -0.57 7.77 11.14
C ALA A 9 0.11 8.01 12.49
N ILE A 10 1.37 7.56 12.62
CA ILE A 10 2.15 7.74 13.86
C ILE A 10 2.42 9.22 14.12
N ALA A 11 2.86 9.97 13.10
CA ALA A 11 3.11 11.42 13.24
C ALA A 11 1.85 12.17 13.66
N TYR A 12 0.70 11.83 13.06
CA TYR A 12 -0.60 12.39 13.42
C TYR A 12 -0.94 12.15 14.90
N ARG A 13 -0.77 10.92 15.39
CA ARG A 13 -1.08 10.59 16.79
C ARG A 13 -0.11 11.26 17.77
N LEU A 14 1.19 11.25 17.45
CA LEU A 14 2.19 11.91 18.31
C LEU A 14 2.03 13.44 18.33
N ALA A 15 1.60 14.05 17.22
CA ALA A 15 1.36 15.48 17.16
C ALA A 15 0.14 15.92 17.99
N GLN A 16 -0.75 14.98 18.34
CA GLN A 16 -1.87 15.27 19.26
C GLN A 16 -1.44 15.34 20.72
N GLU A 17 -0.23 14.86 21.04
CA GLU A 17 0.34 14.90 22.39
C GLU A 17 1.07 16.25 22.61
N ASN A 18 0.57 17.09 23.48
CA ASN A 18 1.05 18.48 23.67
C ASN A 18 2.54 18.60 24.04
N ASN A 19 3.14 17.57 24.64
CA ASN A 19 4.54 17.54 25.08
C ASN A 19 5.49 16.89 24.07
N MET A 20 5.00 16.43 22.93
CA MET A 20 5.80 15.78 21.89
C MET A 20 6.15 16.74 20.76
N LYS A 21 7.46 16.88 20.48
CA LYS A 21 7.96 17.54 19.25
C LYS A 21 8.35 16.47 18.23
N VAL A 22 7.75 16.52 17.04
CA VAL A 22 7.89 15.51 16.00
C VAL A 22 8.62 16.08 14.80
N LEU A 23 9.72 15.45 14.38
CA LEU A 23 10.34 15.68 13.08
C LEU A 23 10.02 14.51 12.13
N LEU A 24 9.22 14.76 11.12
CA LEU A 24 8.87 13.79 10.08
C LEU A 24 9.74 14.02 8.84
N ILE A 25 10.59 13.05 8.50
CA ILE A 25 11.54 13.10 7.38
C ILE A 25 11.06 12.21 6.26
N GLU A 26 10.96 12.75 5.03
CA GLU A 26 10.55 12.02 3.84
C GLU A 26 11.51 12.28 2.66
N TYR A 27 11.82 11.22 1.89
CA TYR A 27 12.69 11.36 0.73
C TYR A 27 12.00 12.01 -0.46
N GLY A 28 10.78 11.63 -0.77
CA GLY A 28 10.05 12.22 -1.89
C GLY A 28 9.49 13.60 -1.59
N GLY A 29 8.70 14.13 -2.51
CA GLY A 29 8.07 15.44 -2.40
C GLY A 29 6.67 15.42 -1.78
N TYR A 30 5.94 16.51 -1.96
CA TYR A 30 4.59 16.69 -1.42
C TYR A 30 3.50 15.86 -2.12
N ASN A 31 3.80 15.20 -3.23
CA ASN A 31 2.85 14.39 -4.02
C ASN A 31 1.57 15.13 -4.42
N LYS A 32 1.68 16.42 -4.71
CA LYS A 32 0.59 17.25 -5.25
C LYS A 32 0.51 17.05 -6.77
N SER A 33 -0.48 16.31 -7.23
CA SER A 33 -0.68 16.04 -8.66
C SER A 33 -2.12 15.60 -8.93
N VAL A 34 -2.72 16.09 -9.99
CA VAL A 34 -4.03 15.65 -10.48
C VAL A 34 -4.05 14.16 -10.81
N LEU A 35 -2.91 13.61 -11.28
CA LEU A 35 -2.77 12.17 -11.57
C LEU A 35 -2.78 11.29 -10.31
N ILE A 36 -2.34 11.84 -9.17
CA ILE A 36 -2.45 11.15 -7.87
C ILE A 36 -3.88 11.28 -7.34
N ASP A 37 -4.50 12.46 -7.50
CA ASP A 37 -5.81 12.74 -6.95
C ASP A 37 -6.95 12.02 -7.69
N MET A 38 -6.82 11.85 -8.99
CA MET A 38 -7.83 11.18 -9.82
C MET A 38 -7.77 9.66 -9.68
N PRO A 39 -8.78 8.98 -9.11
CA PRO A 39 -8.76 7.54 -8.91
C PRO A 39 -8.51 6.72 -10.18
N ALA A 40 -9.17 7.07 -11.28
CA ALA A 40 -9.00 6.36 -12.56
C ALA A 40 -7.60 6.50 -13.17
N ALA A 41 -6.80 7.46 -12.70
CA ALA A 41 -5.44 7.70 -13.19
C ALA A 41 -4.37 6.88 -12.45
N LEU A 42 -4.73 5.89 -11.64
CA LEU A 42 -3.84 5.16 -10.72
C LEU A 42 -2.57 4.58 -11.36
N SER A 43 -2.65 4.13 -12.62
CA SER A 43 -1.50 3.56 -13.33
C SER A 43 -0.40 4.61 -13.63
N TYR A 44 -0.75 5.88 -13.84
CA TYR A 44 0.22 6.91 -14.18
C TYR A 44 1.24 7.18 -13.06
N PRO A 45 0.83 7.58 -11.82
CA PRO A 45 1.81 7.85 -10.77
C PRO A 45 2.61 6.62 -10.38
N MET A 46 2.04 5.42 -10.50
CA MET A 46 2.72 4.15 -10.24
C MET A 46 3.86 3.90 -11.24
N ASN A 47 3.72 4.36 -12.49
CA ASN A 47 4.73 4.24 -13.54
C ASN A 47 5.61 5.50 -13.71
N MET A 48 5.63 6.41 -12.73
CA MET A 48 6.46 7.61 -12.76
C MET A 48 7.56 7.57 -11.67
N LYS A 49 8.84 7.62 -12.07
CA LYS A 49 9.99 7.67 -11.16
C LYS A 49 9.93 8.79 -10.12
N LYS A 50 9.19 9.86 -10.39
CA LYS A 50 8.95 10.95 -9.45
C LYS A 50 8.22 10.50 -8.19
N TYR A 51 7.26 9.58 -8.32
CA TYR A 51 6.36 9.13 -7.25
C TYR A 51 6.61 7.70 -6.79
N ASN A 52 7.50 6.97 -7.50
CA ASN A 52 7.81 5.57 -7.25
C ASN A 52 9.32 5.40 -7.03
N TRP A 53 9.72 4.59 -6.06
CA TRP A 53 11.10 4.19 -5.84
C TRP A 53 11.66 3.35 -6.98
N TRP A 54 10.80 2.67 -7.72
CA TRP A 54 11.17 1.83 -8.87
C TRP A 54 12.07 0.66 -8.51
N PHE A 55 11.82 0.01 -7.37
CA PHE A 55 12.54 -1.20 -7.00
C PHE A 55 12.22 -2.35 -7.95
N ASN A 56 13.19 -3.24 -8.14
CA ASN A 56 13.04 -4.49 -8.87
C ASN A 56 13.56 -5.64 -8.00
N THR A 57 12.97 -6.83 -8.18
CA THR A 57 13.55 -8.04 -7.65
C THR A 57 14.82 -8.41 -8.41
N GLU A 58 15.71 -9.19 -7.78
CA GLU A 58 16.70 -9.95 -8.53
C GLU A 58 15.99 -10.95 -9.47
N PRO A 59 16.66 -11.45 -10.52
CA PRO A 59 16.08 -12.45 -11.40
C PRO A 59 15.61 -13.69 -10.63
N GLU A 60 14.32 -14.04 -10.76
CA GLU A 60 13.72 -15.17 -10.08
C GLU A 60 13.75 -16.42 -10.97
N GLN A 61 14.45 -17.46 -10.53
CA GLN A 61 14.60 -18.70 -11.29
C GLN A 61 13.26 -19.36 -11.59
N ASN A 62 12.35 -19.41 -10.61
CA ASN A 62 11.01 -19.98 -10.76
C ASN A 62 10.05 -19.13 -11.61
N LEU A 63 10.47 -17.96 -12.02
CA LEU A 63 9.77 -17.07 -12.94
C LEU A 63 10.50 -16.90 -14.28
N PHE A 64 11.24 -17.94 -14.72
CA PHE A 64 12.01 -17.94 -15.97
C PHE A 64 13.07 -16.83 -16.04
N GLY A 65 13.72 -16.53 -14.91
CA GLY A 65 14.75 -15.49 -14.82
C GLY A 65 14.23 -14.06 -14.91
N ARG A 66 12.92 -13.84 -14.77
CA ARG A 66 12.34 -12.49 -14.80
C ARG A 66 12.59 -11.74 -13.49
N SER A 67 12.89 -10.45 -13.62
CA SER A 67 12.84 -9.51 -12.52
C SER A 67 11.47 -8.83 -12.49
N LEU A 68 10.87 -8.72 -11.33
CA LEU A 68 9.58 -8.09 -11.13
C LEU A 68 9.75 -6.67 -10.59
N ILE A 69 8.94 -5.74 -11.12
CA ILE A 69 8.87 -4.38 -10.60
C ILE A 69 8.14 -4.41 -9.25
N CYS A 70 8.74 -3.81 -8.22
CA CYS A 70 8.15 -3.64 -6.90
C CYS A 70 7.80 -2.17 -6.65
N PRO A 71 6.66 -1.65 -7.11
CA PRO A 71 6.29 -0.26 -6.93
C PRO A 71 6.14 0.07 -5.44
N ARG A 72 6.86 1.12 -4.99
CA ARG A 72 6.73 1.67 -3.64
C ARG A 72 6.69 3.19 -3.74
N GLY A 73 5.67 3.77 -3.11
CA GLY A 73 5.45 5.21 -3.18
C GLY A 73 6.55 6.02 -2.52
N LYS A 74 6.90 7.12 -3.16
CA LYS A 74 7.93 8.08 -2.75
C LYS A 74 7.31 9.46 -2.58
N GLY A 75 7.39 10.02 -1.37
CA GLY A 75 6.78 11.30 -0.99
C GLY A 75 5.67 11.16 0.05
N LEU A 76 5.03 12.27 0.39
CA LEU A 76 3.99 12.29 1.40
C LEU A 76 2.83 11.32 1.04
N GLY A 77 2.45 10.50 2.00
CA GLY A 77 1.50 9.41 1.83
C GLY A 77 2.12 8.10 1.36
N GLY A 78 3.38 8.12 0.88
CA GLY A 78 4.08 6.90 0.43
C GLY A 78 3.26 6.10 -0.59
N SER A 79 3.16 4.79 -0.40
CA SER A 79 2.41 3.91 -1.30
C SER A 79 0.90 4.18 -1.34
N SER A 80 0.31 4.79 -0.30
CA SER A 80 -1.10 5.20 -0.35
C SER A 80 -1.39 6.30 -1.39
N SER A 81 -0.35 7.02 -1.84
CA SER A 81 -0.46 8.02 -2.90
C SER A 81 -0.42 7.43 -4.31
N ILE A 82 -0.02 6.16 -4.48
CA ILE A 82 0.12 5.52 -5.81
C ILE A 82 -0.55 4.14 -5.92
N ASN A 83 -1.09 3.58 -4.84
CA ASN A 83 -1.74 2.27 -4.83
C ASN A 83 -3.11 2.26 -5.55
N GLY A 84 -3.72 1.09 -5.67
CA GLY A 84 -5.05 0.90 -6.25
C GLY A 84 -6.22 1.36 -5.37
N MET A 85 -5.97 1.98 -4.22
CA MET A 85 -7.00 2.50 -3.29
C MET A 85 -7.97 1.46 -2.71
N ILE A 86 -7.77 0.19 -2.95
CA ILE A 86 -8.60 -0.87 -2.37
C ILE A 86 -8.34 -0.94 -0.86
N TYR A 87 -9.40 -0.91 -0.07
CA TYR A 87 -9.34 -1.00 1.37
C TYR A 87 -9.81 -2.37 1.85
N VAL A 88 -8.88 -3.14 2.38
CA VAL A 88 -9.10 -4.48 2.93
C VAL A 88 -8.36 -4.62 4.24
N ARG A 89 -9.04 -5.14 5.26
CA ARG A 89 -8.42 -5.60 6.51
C ARG A 89 -7.95 -7.05 6.35
N GLY A 90 -6.90 -7.43 7.09
CA GLY A 90 -6.56 -8.84 7.26
C GLY A 90 -7.73 -9.63 7.84
N HIS A 91 -7.77 -10.94 7.56
CA HIS A 91 -8.75 -11.82 8.20
C HIS A 91 -8.50 -11.87 9.71
N PRO A 92 -9.52 -11.98 10.57
CA PRO A 92 -9.35 -12.07 12.03
C PRO A 92 -8.29 -13.09 12.45
N GLN A 93 -8.29 -14.25 11.82
CA GLN A 93 -7.33 -15.32 12.11
C GLN A 93 -5.86 -14.93 11.80
N ASP A 94 -5.59 -13.97 10.92
CA ASP A 94 -4.22 -13.52 10.66
C ASP A 94 -3.63 -12.87 11.91
N PHE A 95 -4.41 -12.05 12.59
CA PHE A 95 -4.02 -11.38 13.83
C PHE A 95 -3.94 -12.34 15.01
N ASP A 96 -4.90 -13.27 15.12
CA ASP A 96 -4.89 -14.31 16.15
C ASP A 96 -3.67 -15.21 16.00
N ASN A 97 -3.27 -15.54 14.77
CA ASN A 97 -2.03 -16.26 14.48
C ASN A 97 -0.79 -15.46 14.88
N TRP A 98 -0.76 -14.14 14.70
CA TRP A 98 0.34 -13.31 15.18
C TRP A 98 0.44 -13.34 16.69
N SER A 99 -0.69 -13.21 17.38
CA SER A 99 -0.75 -13.32 18.84
C SER A 99 -0.24 -14.67 19.34
N ALA A 100 -0.68 -15.77 18.72
CA ALA A 100 -0.23 -17.13 19.04
C ALA A 100 1.27 -17.36 18.78
N GLN A 101 1.87 -16.62 17.82
CA GLN A 101 3.30 -16.66 17.52
C GLN A 101 4.15 -15.73 18.38
N GLY A 102 3.59 -15.12 19.43
CA GLY A 102 4.31 -14.31 20.41
C GLY A 102 4.06 -12.80 20.32
N ALA A 103 3.29 -12.32 19.35
CA ALA A 103 2.86 -10.93 19.29
C ALA A 103 1.60 -10.75 20.18
N SER A 104 1.71 -10.88 21.52
CA SER A 104 0.66 -10.97 22.53
C SER A 104 -0.19 -9.74 22.42
N SER A 105 -0.41 -8.81 22.09
CA SER A 105 -1.31 -7.62 21.97
C SER A 105 -1.74 -7.35 20.52
N TRP A 106 -1.69 -8.39 19.69
CA TRP A 106 -2.01 -8.31 18.27
C TRP A 106 -3.10 -9.28 17.82
N SER A 107 -3.91 -9.79 18.77
CA SER A 107 -5.11 -10.54 18.39
C SER A 107 -6.10 -9.66 17.65
N PHE A 108 -7.07 -10.26 16.95
CA PHE A 108 -8.07 -9.46 16.24
C PHE A 108 -8.87 -8.55 17.18
N SER A 109 -9.20 -9.01 18.37
CA SER A 109 -9.86 -8.19 19.41
C SER A 109 -9.02 -6.98 19.82
N ASP A 110 -7.69 -7.12 19.90
CA ASP A 110 -6.78 -6.02 20.25
C ASP A 110 -6.67 -4.98 19.14
N VAL A 111 -6.66 -5.41 17.87
CA VAL A 111 -6.43 -4.50 16.72
C VAL A 111 -7.72 -3.88 16.16
N LEU A 112 -8.88 -4.51 16.34
CA LEU A 112 -10.16 -4.01 15.83
C LEU A 112 -10.48 -2.57 16.27
N PRO A 113 -10.27 -2.15 17.55
CA PRO A 113 -10.48 -0.77 17.97
C PRO A 113 -9.63 0.24 17.18
N TYR A 114 -8.41 -0.15 16.77
CA TYR A 114 -7.54 0.70 15.98
C TYR A 114 -7.99 0.78 14.52
N PHE A 115 -8.50 -0.30 13.92
CA PHE A 115 -9.13 -0.24 12.61
C PHE A 115 -10.34 0.70 12.61
N LYS A 116 -11.21 0.59 13.61
CA LYS A 116 -12.35 1.50 13.77
C LYS A 116 -11.92 2.95 13.98
N LYS A 117 -10.91 3.19 14.81
CA LYS A 117 -10.34 4.53 15.08
C LYS A 117 -9.70 5.16 13.84
N MET A 118 -9.24 4.35 12.88
CA MET A 118 -8.56 4.79 11.67
C MET A 118 -9.54 5.21 10.57
N GLU A 119 -10.67 4.52 10.41
CA GLU A 119 -11.55 4.68 9.27
C GLU A 119 -12.78 5.54 9.54
N ALA A 120 -13.29 6.16 8.49
CA ALA A 120 -14.64 6.68 8.40
C ALA A 120 -15.30 6.07 7.16
N CYS A 121 -16.11 5.03 7.36
CA CYS A 121 -16.84 4.36 6.31
C CYS A 121 -18.13 5.11 6.01
N GLU A 122 -18.28 5.60 4.78
CA GLU A 122 -19.40 6.47 4.42
C GLU A 122 -20.73 5.72 4.27
N ASN A 123 -20.70 4.46 3.85
CA ASN A 123 -21.88 3.73 3.40
C ASN A 123 -22.25 2.51 4.26
N LYS A 124 -21.50 2.27 5.34
CA LYS A 124 -21.74 1.10 6.20
C LYS A 124 -21.58 1.49 7.66
N SER A 125 -22.65 1.32 8.43
CA SER A 125 -22.61 1.41 9.89
C SER A 125 -22.78 0.02 10.48
N SER A 126 -21.82 -0.41 11.29
CA SER A 126 -21.86 -1.71 11.96
C SER A 126 -20.90 -1.74 13.15
N PRO A 127 -21.03 -2.71 14.06
CA PRO A 127 -20.08 -2.88 15.17
C PRO A 127 -18.63 -3.06 14.72
N TRP A 128 -18.41 -3.49 13.49
CA TRP A 128 -17.09 -3.77 12.90
C TRP A 128 -16.45 -2.55 12.24
N ARG A 129 -17.23 -1.51 11.91
CA ARG A 129 -16.78 -0.37 11.12
C ARG A 129 -16.60 0.88 11.98
N GLY A 130 -15.70 1.77 11.54
CA GLY A 130 -15.50 3.09 12.11
C GLY A 130 -16.15 4.19 11.28
N GLU A 131 -16.61 5.26 11.93
CA GLU A 131 -17.37 6.34 11.28
C GLU A 131 -16.63 7.68 11.30
N ASN A 132 -15.68 7.88 12.23
CA ASN A 132 -15.09 9.20 12.52
C ASN A 132 -13.57 9.24 12.34
N GLY A 133 -12.98 8.22 11.72
CA GLY A 133 -11.54 8.17 11.50
C GLY A 133 -11.06 9.08 10.37
N PRO A 134 -9.76 9.36 10.32
CA PRO A 134 -9.18 10.25 9.30
C PRO A 134 -9.12 9.64 7.89
N ILE A 135 -9.23 8.32 7.76
CA ILE A 135 -9.22 7.62 6.47
C ILE A 135 -10.66 7.41 6.01
N ARG A 136 -11.06 8.17 4.99
CA ARG A 136 -12.38 8.08 4.36
C ARG A 136 -12.46 6.85 3.46
N ILE A 137 -13.52 6.08 3.63
CA ILE A 137 -13.78 4.84 2.90
C ILE A 137 -15.14 4.95 2.22
N LYS A 138 -15.16 4.74 0.91
CA LYS A 138 -16.38 4.66 0.10
C LYS A 138 -16.50 3.25 -0.47
N THR A 139 -17.68 2.64 -0.38
CA THR A 139 -17.99 1.39 -1.09
C THR A 139 -18.28 1.69 -2.56
N ALA A 140 -17.77 0.86 -3.45
CA ALA A 140 -17.96 0.99 -4.90
C ALA A 140 -19.42 0.82 -5.32
N GLU A 141 -19.81 1.50 -6.39
CA GLU A 141 -21.19 1.50 -6.89
C GLU A 141 -21.46 0.40 -7.93
N GLN A 142 -20.41 -0.26 -8.45
CA GLN A 142 -20.50 -1.38 -9.42
C GLN A 142 -21.36 -1.07 -10.66
N LYS A 143 -21.21 0.15 -11.22
CA LYS A 143 -22.06 0.64 -12.32
C LYS A 143 -21.94 -0.13 -13.63
N ASN A 144 -20.80 -0.75 -13.91
CA ASN A 144 -20.65 -1.54 -15.12
C ASN A 144 -21.32 -2.91 -14.93
N MET A 145 -22.14 -3.33 -15.89
CA MET A 145 -22.88 -4.59 -15.84
C MET A 145 -21.98 -5.83 -15.65
N LEU A 146 -20.71 -5.77 -16.06
CA LEU A 146 -19.79 -6.89 -15.88
C LEU A 146 -19.50 -7.20 -14.40
N HIS A 147 -19.67 -6.24 -13.49
CA HIS A 147 -19.58 -6.49 -12.05
C HIS A 147 -20.70 -7.39 -11.56
N GLN A 148 -21.93 -7.12 -12.03
CA GLN A 148 -23.09 -7.97 -11.72
C GLN A 148 -22.91 -9.36 -12.33
N VAL A 149 -22.55 -9.44 -13.61
CA VAL A 149 -22.30 -10.72 -14.31
C VAL A 149 -21.24 -11.56 -13.58
N PHE A 150 -20.16 -10.93 -13.11
CA PHE A 150 -19.13 -11.62 -12.34
C PHE A 150 -19.67 -12.17 -11.01
N SER A 151 -20.49 -11.39 -10.30
CA SER A 151 -21.12 -11.80 -9.05
C SER A 151 -22.12 -12.95 -9.27
N GLU A 152 -22.92 -12.89 -10.34
CA GLU A 152 -23.85 -13.95 -10.72
C GLU A 152 -23.11 -15.25 -11.09
N ALA A 153 -22.03 -15.16 -11.86
CA ALA A 153 -21.19 -16.30 -12.21
C ALA A 153 -20.56 -16.95 -10.96
N ALA A 154 -20.16 -16.16 -9.97
CA ALA A 154 -19.65 -16.66 -8.70
C ALA A 154 -20.73 -17.45 -7.93
N VAL A 155 -21.96 -16.92 -7.86
CA VAL A 155 -23.09 -17.61 -7.22
C VAL A 155 -23.42 -18.94 -7.95
N GLN A 156 -23.46 -18.92 -9.28
CA GLN A 156 -23.66 -20.12 -10.10
C GLN A 156 -22.55 -21.17 -9.87
N SER A 157 -21.34 -20.71 -9.52
CA SER A 157 -20.20 -21.56 -9.17
C SER A 157 -20.19 -22.01 -7.70
N GLY A 158 -21.23 -21.68 -6.93
CA GLY A 158 -21.39 -22.10 -5.54
C GLY A 158 -20.72 -21.20 -4.50
N TYR A 159 -20.24 -20.00 -4.90
CA TYR A 159 -19.67 -19.02 -3.97
C TYR A 159 -20.77 -18.09 -3.42
N SER A 160 -20.63 -17.70 -2.16
CA SER A 160 -21.55 -16.74 -1.54
C SER A 160 -21.23 -15.30 -1.91
N LEU A 161 -22.23 -14.42 -1.82
CA LEU A 161 -22.00 -12.99 -1.79
C LEU A 161 -21.69 -12.53 -0.36
N THR A 162 -21.01 -11.38 -0.24
CA THR A 162 -20.79 -10.69 1.04
C THR A 162 -21.12 -9.21 0.88
N GLU A 163 -21.84 -8.66 1.85
CA GLU A 163 -22.14 -7.23 1.90
C GLU A 163 -20.95 -6.42 2.42
N ASP A 164 -20.16 -7.02 3.30
CA ASP A 164 -19.00 -6.36 3.93
C ASP A 164 -17.88 -7.35 4.30
N TYR A 165 -16.90 -7.48 3.41
CA TYR A 165 -15.72 -8.32 3.66
C TYR A 165 -14.76 -7.75 4.74
N ASN A 166 -14.96 -6.50 5.18
CA ASN A 166 -14.28 -5.89 6.32
C ASN A 166 -15.10 -5.97 7.62
N GLY A 167 -16.31 -6.55 7.55
CA GLY A 167 -17.22 -6.75 8.65
C GLY A 167 -17.09 -8.13 9.31
N TYR A 168 -18.24 -8.74 9.63
CA TYR A 168 -18.30 -10.02 10.32
C TYR A 168 -17.77 -11.20 9.49
N LYS A 169 -18.04 -11.21 8.18
CA LYS A 169 -17.67 -12.32 7.28
C LYS A 169 -16.91 -11.84 6.06
N GLN A 170 -15.63 -12.19 5.99
CA GLN A 170 -14.79 -11.81 4.83
C GLN A 170 -15.09 -12.66 3.60
N GLU A 171 -15.48 -13.95 3.78
CA GLU A 171 -15.69 -14.89 2.68
C GLU A 171 -16.88 -14.50 1.80
N GLY A 172 -16.66 -14.45 0.50
CA GLY A 172 -17.67 -14.15 -0.51
C GLY A 172 -17.20 -13.12 -1.54
N ILE A 173 -18.07 -12.85 -2.50
CA ILE A 173 -17.89 -11.82 -3.54
C ILE A 173 -18.72 -10.58 -3.16
N GLY A 174 -18.14 -9.41 -3.24
CA GLY A 174 -18.81 -8.17 -2.84
C GLY A 174 -18.25 -6.91 -3.46
N ALA A 175 -18.93 -5.80 -3.23
CA ALA A 175 -18.48 -4.47 -3.67
C ALA A 175 -17.22 -4.03 -2.92
N ALA A 176 -16.26 -3.48 -3.66
CA ALA A 176 -14.98 -3.03 -3.12
C ALA A 176 -15.13 -1.77 -2.24
N ASP A 177 -14.51 -1.78 -1.07
CA ASP A 177 -14.28 -0.57 -0.32
C ASP A 177 -13.01 0.13 -0.84
N MET A 178 -13.08 1.45 -1.00
CA MET A 178 -12.01 2.25 -1.58
C MET A 178 -11.64 3.42 -0.69
N THR A 179 -10.34 3.74 -0.58
CA THR A 179 -9.86 4.98 0.03
C THR A 179 -10.04 6.14 -0.95
N VAL A 180 -11.30 6.50 -1.19
CA VAL A 180 -11.76 7.59 -2.05
C VAL A 180 -12.78 8.42 -1.28
N HIS A 181 -12.68 9.73 -1.38
CA HIS A 181 -13.63 10.67 -0.78
C HIS A 181 -13.85 11.83 -1.72
N GLU A 182 -15.12 12.22 -1.91
CA GLU A 182 -15.52 13.28 -2.85
C GLU A 182 -14.88 13.11 -4.24
N GLY A 183 -14.88 11.88 -4.76
CA GLY A 183 -14.33 11.56 -6.07
C GLY A 183 -12.81 11.67 -6.19
N THR A 184 -12.07 11.80 -5.09
CA THR A 184 -10.61 11.89 -5.10
C THR A 184 -9.97 10.80 -4.25
N ARG A 185 -8.76 10.35 -4.63
CA ARG A 185 -7.93 9.49 -3.78
C ARG A 185 -7.77 10.10 -2.39
N TRP A 186 -8.01 9.31 -1.36
CA TRP A 186 -7.82 9.69 0.03
C TRP A 186 -6.60 9.01 0.62
N SER A 187 -5.41 9.51 0.25
CA SER A 187 -4.15 8.98 0.77
C SER A 187 -3.96 9.32 2.26
N THR A 188 -3.03 8.64 2.92
CA THR A 188 -2.68 8.93 4.31
C THR A 188 -2.10 10.34 4.50
N ALA A 189 -1.53 10.93 3.46
CA ALA A 189 -1.15 12.35 3.50
C ALA A 189 -2.38 13.26 3.64
N LYS A 190 -3.48 12.98 2.93
CA LYS A 190 -4.75 13.72 3.07
C LYS A 190 -5.43 13.43 4.41
N GLY A 191 -5.54 12.17 4.78
CA GLY A 191 -6.23 11.76 6.00
C GLY A 191 -5.53 12.20 7.29
N TYR A 192 -4.21 12.10 7.33
CA TYR A 192 -3.45 12.37 8.55
C TYR A 192 -2.65 13.69 8.48
N LEU A 193 -1.73 13.82 7.49
CA LEU A 193 -0.74 14.90 7.54
C LEU A 193 -1.34 16.28 7.28
N LYS A 194 -2.37 16.39 6.44
CA LYS A 194 -3.05 17.66 6.16
C LYS A 194 -3.57 18.30 7.45
N ASN A 195 -4.05 17.50 8.39
CA ASN A 195 -4.68 17.96 9.63
C ASN A 195 -3.68 18.48 10.67
N ILE A 196 -2.40 18.10 10.57
CA ILE A 196 -1.36 18.47 11.52
C ILE A 196 -0.25 19.35 10.93
N ALA A 197 -0.26 19.56 9.62
CA ALA A 197 0.85 20.25 8.93
C ALA A 197 1.12 21.69 9.40
N LYS A 198 0.17 22.31 10.10
CA LYS A 198 0.27 23.67 10.63
C LYS A 198 0.47 23.72 12.15
N GLN A 199 0.54 22.58 12.84
CA GLN A 199 0.77 22.57 14.29
C GLN A 199 2.23 22.88 14.61
N GLU A 200 2.48 23.61 15.67
CA GLU A 200 3.82 24.06 16.07
C GLU A 200 4.73 22.93 16.55
N ASN A 201 4.15 21.84 17.03
CA ASN A 201 4.90 20.72 17.57
C ASN A 201 5.31 19.66 16.51
N ILE A 202 5.01 19.89 15.22
CA ILE A 202 5.46 19.02 14.13
C ILE A 202 6.23 19.81 13.05
N CYS A 203 7.33 19.24 12.59
CA CYS A 203 8.07 19.70 11.43
C CYS A 203 8.12 18.58 10.37
N ILE A 204 7.62 18.84 9.18
CA ILE A 204 7.63 17.88 8.05
C ILE A 204 8.64 18.38 7.03
N ILE A 205 9.70 17.61 6.80
CA ILE A 205 10.72 17.91 5.79
C ILE A 205 10.73 16.86 4.70
N THR A 206 10.74 17.33 3.46
CA THR A 206 10.75 16.49 2.25
C THR A 206 12.08 16.62 1.51
N SER A 207 12.29 15.75 0.50
CA SER A 207 13.53 15.66 -0.27
C SER A 207 14.75 15.35 0.60
N CYS A 208 14.56 14.49 1.62
CA CYS A 208 15.57 14.13 2.61
C CYS A 208 15.74 12.59 2.63
N LEU A 209 16.82 12.10 2.07
CA LEU A 209 17.17 10.68 2.03
C LEU A 209 17.91 10.30 3.32
N VAL A 210 17.27 9.50 4.16
CA VAL A 210 17.93 9.01 5.38
C VAL A 210 18.97 7.97 5.04
N ASP A 211 20.17 8.21 5.56
CA ASP A 211 21.31 7.34 5.41
C ASP A 211 21.35 6.27 6.49
N LYS A 212 21.61 6.67 7.72
CA LYS A 212 21.80 5.75 8.86
C LYS A 212 21.38 6.38 10.19
N LEU A 213 21.21 5.53 11.18
CA LEU A 213 20.95 5.90 12.57
C LEU A 213 22.25 6.26 13.30
N LEU A 214 22.12 7.09 14.33
CA LEU A 214 23.18 7.47 15.24
C LEU A 214 22.95 6.81 16.60
N PHE A 215 24.02 6.22 17.15
CA PHE A 215 23.98 5.57 18.44
C PHE A 215 24.99 6.18 19.40
N SER A 216 24.63 6.25 20.66
CA SER A 216 25.54 6.48 21.78
C SER A 216 25.37 5.32 22.74
N LYS A 217 26.44 4.53 22.93
CA LYS A 217 26.36 3.22 23.57
C LYS A 217 25.26 2.38 22.87
N ASN A 218 24.27 1.88 23.58
CA ASN A 218 23.18 1.07 23.05
C ASN A 218 21.88 1.88 22.79
N LYS A 219 21.92 3.21 22.86
CA LYS A 219 20.74 4.06 22.65
C LYS A 219 20.83 4.77 21.31
N CYS A 220 19.78 4.66 20.49
CA CYS A 220 19.62 5.47 19.30
C CYS A 220 19.28 6.91 19.71
N ASN A 221 20.09 7.86 19.30
CA ASN A 221 19.96 9.29 19.67
C ASN A 221 19.79 10.21 18.47
N GLY A 222 19.64 9.68 17.26
CA GLY A 222 19.43 10.47 16.07
C GLY A 222 19.63 9.69 14.78
N LEU A 223 19.72 10.43 13.69
CA LEU A 223 19.98 9.89 12.36
C LEU A 223 20.74 10.88 11.48
N ILE A 224 21.33 10.38 10.40
CA ILE A 224 21.92 11.17 9.32
C ILE A 224 21.02 11.08 8.10
N PHE A 225 20.84 12.20 7.42
CA PHE A 225 20.12 12.26 6.15
C PHE A 225 20.80 13.19 5.17
N LYS A 226 20.64 12.92 3.87
CA LYS A 226 21.09 13.76 2.78
C LYS A 226 19.95 14.61 2.26
N ARG A 227 20.17 15.92 2.11
CA ARG A 227 19.26 16.84 1.44
C ARG A 227 20.04 17.61 0.39
N LYS A 228 19.58 17.52 -0.87
CA LYS A 228 20.39 17.95 -2.04
C LYS A 228 21.74 17.20 -2.04
N SER A 229 22.85 17.89 -2.00
CA SER A 229 24.21 17.31 -1.95
C SER A 229 24.83 17.23 -0.54
N GLU A 230 24.19 17.80 0.48
CA GLU A 230 24.73 17.96 1.83
C GLU A 230 24.16 16.94 2.80
N PHE A 231 24.98 16.54 3.79
CA PHE A 231 24.55 15.69 4.90
C PHE A 231 24.21 16.53 6.13
N PHE A 232 23.11 16.13 6.76
CA PHE A 232 22.61 16.72 7.99
C PHE A 232 22.42 15.64 9.05
N SER A 233 22.48 16.05 10.30
CA SER A 233 22.12 15.18 11.42
C SER A 233 20.91 15.74 12.17
N ALA A 234 20.04 14.83 12.60
CA ALA A 234 18.94 15.16 13.52
C ALA A 234 19.12 14.36 14.80
N LYS A 235 19.19 15.03 15.93
CA LYS A 235 19.23 14.41 17.27
C LYS A 235 17.82 14.27 17.82
N CYS A 236 17.58 13.22 18.60
CA CYS A 236 16.30 12.98 19.27
C CYS A 236 16.52 12.67 20.74
N LYS A 237 15.55 13.06 21.59
CA LYS A 237 15.54 12.77 23.03
C LYS A 237 14.89 11.40 23.29
N ASN A 238 13.76 11.14 22.64
CA ASN A 238 12.90 9.98 22.95
C ASN A 238 13.15 8.78 22.04
N GLY A 239 13.72 8.98 20.84
CA GLY A 239 14.04 7.90 19.89
C GLY A 239 13.69 8.22 18.45
N VAL A 240 13.99 7.27 17.57
CA VAL A 240 13.71 7.32 16.13
C VAL A 240 12.71 6.22 15.78
N ILE A 241 11.62 6.58 15.11
CA ILE A 241 10.64 5.63 14.59
C ILE A 241 10.91 5.42 13.11
N LEU A 242 11.19 4.17 12.71
CA LEU A 242 11.39 3.77 11.33
C LEU A 242 10.04 3.40 10.70
N ALA A 243 9.62 4.16 9.70
CA ALA A 243 8.40 3.96 8.93
C ALA A 243 8.65 4.03 7.42
N ALA A 244 9.84 3.58 6.97
CA ALA A 244 10.26 3.59 5.57
C ALA A 244 9.78 2.37 4.76
N GLY A 245 8.83 1.61 5.29
CA GLY A 245 8.26 0.43 4.68
C GLY A 245 9.15 -0.82 4.77
N SER A 246 8.64 -1.93 4.22
CA SER A 246 9.26 -3.25 4.32
C SER A 246 10.62 -3.35 3.63
N ILE A 247 10.90 -2.50 2.64
CA ILE A 247 12.17 -2.46 1.92
C ILE A 247 13.11 -1.41 2.54
N GLY A 248 12.62 -0.22 2.85
CA GLY A 248 13.46 0.86 3.36
C GLY A 248 13.97 0.65 4.79
N ASN A 249 13.14 0.11 5.68
CA ASN A 249 13.53 -0.11 7.08
C ASN A 249 14.72 -1.05 7.23
N PRO A 250 14.73 -2.28 6.64
CA PRO A 250 15.91 -3.15 6.74
C PRO A 250 17.16 -2.52 6.11
N CYS A 251 17.04 -1.80 5.00
CA CYS A 251 18.18 -1.12 4.39
C CYS A 251 18.83 -0.09 5.32
N ILE A 252 18.03 0.70 6.04
CA ILE A 252 18.54 1.70 6.98
C ILE A 252 19.17 1.02 8.20
N LEU A 253 18.57 -0.04 8.72
CA LEU A 253 19.13 -0.82 9.82
C LEU A 253 20.47 -1.44 9.44
N GLN A 254 20.58 -2.06 8.26
CA GLN A 254 21.81 -2.66 7.77
C GLN A 254 22.91 -1.61 7.58
N ARG A 255 22.62 -0.44 6.97
CA ARG A 255 23.60 0.66 6.88
C ARG A 255 23.99 1.23 8.25
N SER A 256 23.16 1.04 9.25
CA SER A 256 23.45 1.43 10.64
C SER A 256 24.21 0.35 11.43
N GLY A 257 24.66 -0.73 10.77
CA GLY A 257 25.37 -1.83 11.40
C GLY A 257 24.48 -2.86 12.11
N ILE A 258 23.17 -2.85 11.85
CA ILE A 258 22.19 -3.77 12.48
C ILE A 258 21.69 -4.78 11.44
N GLY A 259 21.93 -6.05 11.69
CA GLY A 259 21.59 -7.16 10.79
C GLY A 259 22.57 -8.32 10.92
N THR A 260 22.78 -9.08 9.86
CA THR A 260 23.74 -10.20 9.81
C THR A 260 25.18 -9.66 9.73
N PRO A 261 26.04 -9.88 10.76
CA PRO A 261 27.37 -9.26 10.86
C PRO A 261 28.26 -9.54 9.66
N LYS A 262 28.26 -10.79 9.17
CA LYS A 262 29.10 -11.21 8.02
C LYS A 262 28.73 -10.39 6.75
N HIS A 263 27.48 -10.21 6.46
CA HIS A 263 27.02 -9.41 5.31
C HIS A 263 27.43 -7.93 5.46
N ILE A 264 27.15 -7.34 6.62
CA ILE A 264 27.42 -5.93 6.92
C ILE A 264 28.92 -5.63 6.85
N ALA A 265 29.75 -6.47 7.47
CA ALA A 265 31.23 -6.34 7.45
C ALA A 265 31.80 -6.49 6.04
N GLY A 266 31.24 -7.39 5.23
CA GLY A 266 31.62 -7.57 3.82
C GLY A 266 31.39 -6.34 2.94
N LEU A 267 30.53 -5.42 3.37
CA LEU A 267 30.26 -4.11 2.72
C LEU A 267 31.10 -2.96 3.32
N GLY A 268 32.05 -3.23 4.21
CA GLY A 268 32.87 -2.21 4.87
C GLY A 268 32.17 -1.47 5.99
N ILE A 269 30.96 -1.89 6.36
CA ILE A 269 30.16 -1.27 7.44
C ILE A 269 30.51 -1.98 8.75
N LYS A 270 30.83 -1.21 9.80
CA LYS A 270 31.10 -1.76 11.13
C LYS A 270 29.83 -2.37 11.74
N PRO A 271 29.78 -3.67 12.05
CA PRO A 271 28.64 -4.28 12.72
C PRO A 271 28.43 -3.65 14.11
N PHE A 272 27.19 -3.31 14.41
CA PHE A 272 26.79 -2.73 15.70
C PHE A 272 25.99 -3.73 16.53
N LYS A 273 25.03 -4.41 15.91
CA LYS A 273 24.17 -5.38 16.59
C LYS A 273 23.80 -6.53 15.65
N ASN A 274 24.04 -7.75 16.10
CA ASN A 274 23.52 -8.93 15.39
C ASN A 274 22.01 -9.05 15.60
N LEU A 275 21.24 -8.90 14.51
CA LEU A 275 19.80 -9.16 14.41
C LEU A 275 19.53 -9.81 13.06
N GLU A 276 19.64 -11.12 13.00
CA GLU A 276 19.54 -11.90 11.75
C GLU A 276 18.19 -11.76 11.03
N GLY A 277 17.13 -11.45 11.75
CA GLY A 277 15.81 -11.19 11.16
C GLY A 277 15.72 -9.93 10.30
N VAL A 278 16.69 -8.99 10.41
CA VAL A 278 16.69 -7.75 9.62
C VAL A 278 17.00 -8.04 8.17
N GLY A 279 16.00 -7.82 7.31
CA GLY A 279 16.08 -8.10 5.88
C GLY A 279 15.74 -9.53 5.50
N ASN A 280 15.42 -10.40 6.44
CA ASN A 280 14.99 -11.77 6.20
C ASN A 280 13.45 -11.92 6.31
N ASN A 281 12.96 -13.07 5.86
CA ASN A 281 11.55 -13.45 5.91
C ASN A 281 10.60 -12.52 5.13
N LEU A 282 11.06 -11.91 4.04
CA LEU A 282 10.19 -11.13 3.17
C LEU A 282 9.07 -12.02 2.61
N GLN A 283 7.85 -11.54 2.69
CA GLN A 283 6.66 -12.14 2.09
C GLN A 283 6.00 -11.12 1.18
N ASP A 284 5.51 -11.56 0.03
CA ASP A 284 4.64 -10.77 -0.84
C ASP A 284 3.56 -11.67 -1.44
N HIS A 285 2.50 -11.07 -1.97
CA HIS A 285 1.44 -11.77 -2.66
C HIS A 285 1.81 -11.94 -4.13
N LEU A 286 1.87 -13.19 -4.58
CA LEU A 286 1.90 -13.49 -6.02
C LEU A 286 0.50 -13.25 -6.57
N GLU A 287 0.41 -12.55 -7.69
CA GLU A 287 -0.84 -12.25 -8.37
C GLU A 287 -0.78 -12.73 -9.82
N LEU A 288 -1.85 -13.39 -10.26
CA LEU A 288 -2.05 -13.85 -11.64
C LEU A 288 -3.17 -13.04 -12.28
N TYR A 289 -3.00 -12.70 -13.56
CA TYR A 289 -3.96 -11.95 -14.35
C TYR A 289 -4.61 -12.86 -15.39
N PHE A 290 -5.92 -12.97 -15.31
CA PHE A 290 -6.72 -13.63 -16.34
C PHE A 290 -7.46 -12.58 -17.14
N GLN A 291 -7.15 -12.49 -18.43
CA GLN A 291 -7.72 -11.53 -19.35
C GLN A 291 -8.61 -12.26 -20.35
N VAL A 292 -9.86 -11.83 -20.45
CA VAL A 292 -10.90 -12.47 -21.25
C VAL A 292 -11.47 -11.47 -22.25
N LYS A 293 -11.55 -11.88 -23.52
CA LYS A 293 -12.15 -11.08 -24.58
C LYS A 293 -13.69 -11.17 -24.51
N CYS A 294 -14.37 -10.03 -24.53
CA CYS A 294 -15.82 -9.97 -24.59
C CYS A 294 -16.33 -10.15 -26.02
N LYS A 295 -17.35 -10.98 -26.18
CA LYS A 295 -18.08 -11.09 -27.47
C LYS A 295 -18.96 -9.86 -27.74
N ARG A 296 -19.40 -9.14 -26.71
CA ARG A 296 -20.25 -7.95 -26.78
C ARG A 296 -19.48 -6.70 -26.35
N PRO A 297 -19.84 -5.50 -26.84
CA PRO A 297 -19.15 -4.25 -26.52
C PRO A 297 -19.61 -3.67 -25.16
N ILE A 298 -19.48 -4.42 -24.07
CA ILE A 298 -20.01 -4.10 -22.74
C ILE A 298 -18.93 -3.66 -21.72
N SER A 299 -17.65 -3.81 -22.05
CA SER A 299 -16.56 -3.39 -21.16
C SER A 299 -16.25 -1.90 -21.28
N LEU A 300 -15.39 -1.40 -20.40
CA LEU A 300 -14.93 0.00 -20.41
C LEU A 300 -13.98 0.32 -21.58
N PHE A 301 -13.67 -0.63 -22.45
CA PHE A 301 -12.77 -0.42 -23.60
C PHE A 301 -13.19 0.76 -24.49
N LYS A 302 -14.49 0.98 -24.71
CA LYS A 302 -15.01 2.13 -25.46
C LYS A 302 -14.53 3.49 -24.90
N ASN A 303 -14.19 3.53 -23.63
CA ASN A 303 -13.72 4.73 -22.94
C ASN A 303 -12.18 4.86 -22.94
N ASN A 304 -11.44 3.94 -23.60
CA ASN A 304 -9.98 3.92 -23.59
C ASN A 304 -9.32 4.73 -24.73
N ASN A 305 -10.11 5.42 -25.57
CA ASN A 305 -9.59 6.33 -26.59
C ASN A 305 -9.28 7.73 -26.01
N LEU A 306 -8.48 8.52 -26.70
CA LEU A 306 -7.99 9.81 -26.25
C LEU A 306 -9.12 10.81 -25.92
N LEU A 307 -10.14 10.90 -26.79
CA LEU A 307 -11.28 11.81 -26.59
C LEU A 307 -12.09 11.44 -25.35
N SER A 308 -12.36 10.16 -25.17
CA SER A 308 -13.05 9.68 -23.96
C SER A 308 -12.24 9.94 -22.70
N LYS A 309 -10.93 9.71 -22.73
CA LYS A 309 -10.04 10.02 -21.60
C LYS A 309 -10.04 11.50 -21.27
N ALA A 310 -10.00 12.38 -22.28
CA ALA A 310 -10.09 13.82 -22.08
C ALA A 310 -11.45 14.23 -21.48
N ARG A 311 -12.56 13.68 -21.98
CA ARG A 311 -13.90 13.92 -21.41
C ARG A 311 -13.99 13.45 -19.96
N ILE A 312 -13.53 12.23 -19.64
CA ILE A 312 -13.52 11.69 -18.28
C ILE A 312 -12.68 12.57 -17.36
N PHE A 313 -11.52 13.04 -17.85
CA PHE A 313 -10.66 13.95 -17.08
C PHE A 313 -11.38 15.28 -16.79
N LEU A 314 -11.99 15.93 -17.79
CA LEU A 314 -12.69 17.21 -17.62
C LEU A 314 -13.90 17.06 -16.69
N GLU A 315 -14.71 16.02 -16.87
CA GLU A 315 -15.85 15.72 -15.99
C GLU A 315 -15.38 15.55 -14.52
N TRP A 316 -14.32 14.78 -14.32
CA TRP A 316 -13.76 14.61 -13.00
C TRP A 316 -13.15 15.90 -12.46
N TYR A 317 -12.39 16.64 -13.28
CA TYR A 317 -11.66 17.82 -12.84
C TYR A 317 -12.60 18.93 -12.36
N PHE A 318 -13.67 19.19 -13.08
CA PHE A 318 -14.62 20.27 -12.75
C PHE A 318 -15.72 19.84 -11.77
N PHE A 319 -16.20 18.61 -11.88
CA PHE A 319 -17.41 18.18 -11.17
C PHE A 319 -17.17 17.06 -10.15
N ARG A 320 -15.99 16.45 -10.10
CA ARG A 320 -15.71 15.27 -9.25
C ARG A 320 -16.70 14.13 -9.44
N LYS A 321 -17.14 13.89 -10.68
CA LYS A 321 -18.13 12.89 -11.07
C LYS A 321 -17.61 11.97 -12.17
N GLY A 322 -18.42 10.96 -12.51
CA GLY A 322 -18.18 10.06 -13.62
C GLY A 322 -17.10 9.00 -13.35
N LEU A 323 -16.62 8.37 -14.42
CA LEU A 323 -15.65 7.27 -14.36
C LEU A 323 -14.31 7.65 -13.69
N GLY A 324 -13.97 8.93 -13.69
CA GLY A 324 -12.76 9.44 -13.05
C GLY A 324 -12.70 9.25 -11.53
N THR A 325 -13.86 9.06 -10.88
CA THR A 325 -13.98 8.95 -9.42
C THR A 325 -13.74 7.55 -8.86
N SER A 326 -13.56 6.54 -9.72
CA SER A 326 -13.37 5.15 -9.34
C SER A 326 -12.02 4.62 -9.82
N ASN A 327 -11.43 3.71 -9.05
CA ASN A 327 -10.27 2.92 -9.47
C ASN A 327 -10.62 1.80 -10.45
N GLN A 328 -11.90 1.59 -10.72
CA GLN A 328 -12.49 0.56 -11.58
C GLN A 328 -12.40 -0.89 -11.03
N PHE A 329 -11.70 -1.12 -9.93
CA PHE A 329 -11.69 -2.41 -9.22
C PHE A 329 -12.85 -2.44 -8.23
N GLU A 330 -14.07 -2.52 -8.75
CA GLU A 330 -15.28 -2.30 -7.95
C GLU A 330 -15.87 -3.59 -7.36
N THR A 331 -15.33 -4.76 -7.73
CA THR A 331 -15.71 -6.06 -7.15
C THR A 331 -14.50 -6.81 -6.64
N LEU A 332 -14.59 -7.31 -5.42
CA LEU A 332 -13.62 -8.16 -4.77
C LEU A 332 -14.23 -9.50 -4.41
N GLY A 333 -13.37 -10.50 -4.23
CA GLY A 333 -13.79 -11.80 -3.72
C GLY A 333 -12.74 -12.39 -2.80
N PHE A 334 -13.23 -13.06 -1.76
CA PHE A 334 -12.42 -13.85 -0.84
C PHE A 334 -13.01 -15.25 -0.79
N ILE A 335 -12.26 -16.23 -1.26
CA ILE A 335 -12.74 -17.60 -1.36
C ILE A 335 -11.76 -18.60 -0.75
N LYS A 336 -12.26 -19.77 -0.47
CA LYS A 336 -11.48 -20.96 -0.12
C LYS A 336 -11.21 -21.77 -1.38
N THR A 337 -9.95 -22.08 -1.67
CA THR A 337 -9.58 -22.95 -2.79
C THR A 337 -9.93 -24.41 -2.55
N ASP A 338 -10.14 -24.79 -1.28
CA ASP A 338 -10.49 -26.12 -0.81
C ASP A 338 -11.47 -25.97 0.36
N ARG A 339 -12.49 -26.86 0.43
CA ARG A 339 -13.50 -26.88 1.51
C ARG A 339 -12.89 -27.12 2.89
N ASN A 340 -11.72 -27.75 2.97
CA ASN A 340 -11.00 -27.99 4.22
C ASN A 340 -10.27 -26.75 4.76
N GLN A 341 -10.17 -25.67 3.98
CA GLN A 341 -9.61 -24.42 4.46
C GLN A 341 -10.51 -23.80 5.54
N LYS A 342 -9.92 -23.43 6.68
CA LYS A 342 -10.66 -22.81 7.78
C LYS A 342 -11.20 -21.43 7.43
N TYR A 343 -10.49 -20.70 6.57
CA TYR A 343 -10.79 -19.31 6.17
C TYR A 343 -10.28 -19.03 4.74
N PRO A 344 -10.75 -17.97 4.08
CA PRO A 344 -10.37 -17.66 2.70
C PRO A 344 -8.85 -17.54 2.51
N ASN A 345 -8.33 -18.18 1.49
CA ASN A 345 -6.90 -18.17 1.16
C ASN A 345 -6.59 -17.64 -0.24
N LEU A 346 -7.62 -17.23 -0.99
CA LEU A 346 -7.51 -16.61 -2.30
C LEU A 346 -8.33 -15.32 -2.32
N GLN A 347 -7.78 -14.28 -2.97
CA GLN A 347 -8.45 -13.00 -3.19
C GLN A 347 -8.55 -12.72 -4.68
N TYR A 348 -9.74 -12.31 -5.12
CA TYR A 348 -10.02 -11.81 -6.46
C TYR A 348 -10.16 -10.30 -6.48
N HIS A 349 -9.67 -9.68 -7.56
CA HIS A 349 -9.98 -8.31 -7.95
C HIS A 349 -10.54 -8.33 -9.37
N PHE A 350 -11.74 -7.84 -9.57
CA PHE A 350 -12.37 -7.81 -10.89
C PHE A 350 -12.32 -6.41 -11.50
N LEU A 351 -11.96 -6.34 -12.78
CA LEU A 351 -11.86 -5.11 -13.56
C LEU A 351 -12.62 -5.26 -14.88
N PRO A 352 -13.64 -4.44 -15.20
CA PRO A 352 -14.40 -4.50 -16.44
C PRO A 352 -13.63 -3.89 -17.64
N LEU A 353 -12.33 -4.12 -17.70
CA LEU A 353 -11.41 -3.68 -18.74
C LEU A 353 -10.19 -4.62 -18.74
N ALA A 354 -9.77 -5.11 -19.88
CA ALA A 354 -8.49 -5.79 -20.01
C ALA A 354 -7.38 -4.78 -20.27
N ILE A 355 -6.40 -4.72 -19.36
CA ILE A 355 -5.34 -3.70 -19.33
C ILE A 355 -4.06 -4.29 -18.75
N ASN A 356 -2.91 -3.93 -19.31
CA ASN A 356 -1.61 -4.26 -18.75
C ASN A 356 -1.25 -3.31 -17.59
N TYR A 357 -0.23 -3.66 -16.81
CA TYR A 357 0.18 -2.91 -15.63
C TYR A 357 0.65 -1.47 -15.95
N ASP A 358 1.16 -1.24 -17.15
CA ASP A 358 1.56 0.08 -17.66
C ASP A 358 0.38 0.92 -18.20
N GLY A 359 -0.83 0.36 -18.20
CA GLY A 359 -2.04 1.01 -18.72
C GLY A 359 -2.28 0.77 -20.22
N SER A 360 -1.44 0.01 -20.90
CA SER A 360 -1.67 -0.39 -22.29
C SER A 360 -2.73 -1.49 -22.39
N SER A 361 -3.39 -1.61 -23.55
CA SER A 361 -4.33 -2.70 -23.80
C SER A 361 -3.60 -3.94 -24.33
N PRO A 362 -3.86 -5.15 -23.79
CA PRO A 362 -3.22 -6.39 -24.22
C PRO A 362 -3.71 -6.85 -25.61
N HIS A 363 -4.91 -6.42 -26.01
CA HIS A 363 -5.51 -6.68 -27.31
C HIS A 363 -6.44 -5.52 -27.71
N GLN A 364 -6.73 -5.38 -28.98
CA GLN A 364 -7.75 -4.45 -29.44
C GLN A 364 -9.15 -5.06 -29.21
N GLY A 365 -10.05 -4.29 -28.61
CA GLY A 365 -11.43 -4.68 -28.41
C GLY A 365 -11.85 -4.82 -26.94
N HIS A 366 -13.11 -5.19 -26.78
CA HIS A 366 -13.71 -5.34 -25.46
C HIS A 366 -13.18 -6.57 -24.73
N GLY A 367 -12.86 -6.39 -23.46
CA GLY A 367 -12.41 -7.44 -22.55
C GLY A 367 -12.58 -7.03 -21.10
N PHE A 368 -12.45 -7.99 -20.22
CA PHE A 368 -12.37 -7.81 -18.78
C PHE A 368 -11.21 -8.63 -18.22
N GLN A 369 -10.85 -8.36 -17.01
CA GLN A 369 -9.85 -9.18 -16.32
C GLN A 369 -10.21 -9.37 -14.86
N PHE A 370 -9.70 -10.44 -14.31
CA PHE A 370 -9.65 -10.63 -12.87
C PHE A 370 -8.23 -11.00 -12.47
N HIS A 371 -7.86 -10.48 -11.35
CA HIS A 371 -6.59 -10.78 -10.71
C HIS A 371 -6.87 -11.70 -9.55
N GLU A 372 -6.09 -12.74 -9.42
CA GLU A 372 -6.17 -13.61 -8.26
C GLU A 372 -4.84 -13.65 -7.55
N GLY A 373 -4.88 -13.62 -6.24
CA GLY A 373 -3.70 -13.65 -5.41
C GLY A 373 -3.87 -14.54 -4.18
N THR A 374 -2.88 -15.42 -3.97
CA THR A 374 -2.84 -16.25 -2.79
C THR A 374 -2.60 -15.40 -1.54
N LYS A 375 -3.30 -15.72 -0.47
CA LYS A 375 -3.02 -15.19 0.86
C LYS A 375 -2.11 -16.15 1.63
N ARG A 376 -1.31 -15.62 2.54
CA ARG A 376 -0.44 -16.42 3.43
C ARG A 376 0.53 -17.31 2.68
N THR A 377 1.31 -16.68 1.79
CA THR A 377 2.37 -17.35 1.02
C THR A 377 3.40 -18.01 1.95
N LYS A 378 3.84 -19.22 1.58
CA LYS A 378 4.87 -19.96 2.32
C LYS A 378 6.29 -19.51 1.94
N SER A 379 6.45 -18.95 0.75
CA SER A 379 7.74 -18.44 0.27
C SER A 379 8.28 -17.34 1.18
N ARG A 380 9.60 -17.31 1.34
CA ARG A 380 10.31 -16.29 2.10
C ARG A 380 11.45 -15.76 1.25
N GLY A 381 11.55 -14.45 1.18
CA GLY A 381 12.61 -13.75 0.49
C GLY A 381 13.46 -12.91 1.44
N THR A 382 14.30 -12.09 0.85
CA THR A 382 15.24 -11.23 1.58
C THR A 382 15.25 -9.83 1.01
N VAL A 383 15.68 -8.87 1.83
CA VAL A 383 16.01 -7.50 1.44
C VAL A 383 17.41 -7.20 1.98
N ALA A 384 18.38 -7.04 1.11
CA ALA A 384 19.76 -6.80 1.51
C ALA A 384 20.34 -5.58 0.79
N ILE A 385 21.09 -4.74 1.49
CA ILE A 385 21.87 -3.69 0.85
C ILE A 385 23.04 -4.30 0.08
N LYS A 386 23.38 -3.75 -1.09
CA LYS A 386 24.55 -4.19 -1.87
C LYS A 386 25.78 -3.30 -1.71
N ASN A 387 25.62 -2.16 -1.05
CA ASN A 387 26.69 -1.24 -0.68
C ASN A 387 26.20 -0.24 0.38
N GLU A 388 27.07 0.63 0.85
CA GLU A 388 26.76 1.64 1.88
C GLU A 388 25.96 2.85 1.37
N TYR A 389 25.81 3.04 0.07
CA TYR A 389 25.16 4.23 -0.50
C TYR A 389 23.65 4.17 -0.34
N PRO A 390 23.00 5.19 0.32
CA PRO A 390 21.58 5.15 0.63
C PRO A 390 20.65 5.23 -0.58
N ALA A 391 21.15 5.73 -1.72
CA ALA A 391 20.42 5.82 -2.98
C ALA A 391 20.46 4.54 -3.82
N SER A 392 21.34 3.58 -3.47
CA SER A 392 21.43 2.31 -4.17
C SER A 392 20.21 1.44 -3.90
N HIS A 393 19.67 0.83 -4.95
CA HIS A 393 18.58 -0.14 -4.80
C HIS A 393 19.13 -1.39 -4.09
N PRO A 394 18.37 -1.95 -3.14
CA PRO A 394 18.74 -3.19 -2.48
C PRO A 394 18.58 -4.39 -3.42
N LEU A 395 19.12 -5.52 -3.01
CA LEU A 395 18.79 -6.84 -3.53
C LEU A 395 17.47 -7.29 -2.90
N ILE A 396 16.51 -7.65 -3.71
CA ILE A 396 15.17 -8.08 -3.26
C ILE A 396 14.86 -9.44 -3.87
#